data_9702ee08639e1b660c074c71a32ad43d
#
_entry.id   9702ee08639e1b660c074c71a32ad43d
#
_cell.length_a   1.000
_cell.length_b   1.000
_cell.length_c   1.000
_cell.angle_alpha   90.00
_cell.angle_beta   90.00
_cell.angle_gamma   90.00
#
_symmetry.space_group_name_H-M   'P 1'
#
loop_
_entity.id
_entity.type
_entity.pdbx_description
1 polymer ?
#
loop_
_entity_poly.entity_id
_entity_poly.type
_entity_poly.pdbx_seq_one_letter_code
_entity_poly.pdbx_strand_id
1 'polypeptide(L)'
;MPSGGSPVNVIEPTLEGMSGHSRNVVRSLCAAGPGLVFRLWVGRQAKLSELAGIADEVRPYFRRHLRKLQAYLLYRRLLKQPGPIVITTAGTLDLYALDWAASDVIPPGKVFLYFHQVRRLTTKKLERFRRLATKQPNLTLMATTGAIAQIFRDCGFPNTATLSLPPGLHEDAFPAEPVPFQRLIYAGAARADKGFGAVVELVAHLAAVRSAIPVTVQTSGDHYGRYDGATRAHLDRLQSIAYAPLTLLPEPLMPKEYAALFPGAISLQPYQRDEYATKMSAITLDSLSAGCPVVTVAGTSMAELVGRFDAGMVVEEPKPEALWRACEALMADYPRFQDNARRAGERIRQENSWAPLISALRET
;
A
#
# COMPACT_ATOMS: atom_id res chain seq x y z
N MET A 1 29.11 7.19 20.45
CA MET A 1 28.43 8.50 20.38
C MET A 1 27.66 8.51 19.07
N PRO A 2 26.32 8.66 19.02
CA PRO A 2 25.65 8.82 17.76
C PRO A 2 26.16 10.11 17.09
N SER A 3 26.54 9.99 15.83
CA SER A 3 26.96 11.10 14.97
C SER A 3 25.87 12.18 15.01
N GLY A 4 26.22 13.42 15.38
CA GLY A 4 25.33 14.53 15.68
C GLY A 4 24.59 15.13 14.47
N GLY A 5 24.07 14.30 13.57
CA GLY A 5 23.21 14.73 12.46
C GLY A 5 21.83 15.16 12.93
N SER A 6 21.24 16.12 12.23
CA SER A 6 19.86 16.56 12.51
C SER A 6 18.85 15.44 12.23
N PRO A 7 17.83 15.24 13.08
CA PRO A 7 16.90 14.14 12.91
C PRO A 7 16.04 14.28 11.63
N VAL A 8 15.85 13.17 10.95
CA VAL A 8 14.87 13.02 9.85
C VAL A 8 13.47 13.03 10.45
N ASN A 9 12.66 14.02 10.12
CA ASN A 9 11.28 14.13 10.60
C ASN A 9 10.34 13.34 9.68
N VAL A 10 9.94 12.15 10.08
CA VAL A 10 8.98 11.30 9.37
C VAL A 10 7.56 11.62 9.81
N ILE A 11 6.68 11.93 8.89
CA ILE A 11 5.30 12.34 9.17
C ILE A 11 4.32 11.30 8.64
N GLU A 12 3.63 10.60 9.55
CA GLU A 12 2.59 9.62 9.24
C GLU A 12 1.37 9.82 10.16
N PRO A 13 0.46 10.73 9.81
CA PRO A 13 -0.67 11.12 10.65
C PRO A 13 -1.70 10.01 10.92
N THR A 14 -1.69 8.94 10.14
CA THR A 14 -2.65 7.84 10.24
C THR A 14 -2.14 6.65 11.04
N LEU A 15 -0.89 6.68 11.45
CA LEU A 15 -0.28 5.59 12.21
C LEU A 15 -0.71 5.67 13.67
N GLU A 16 -1.47 4.67 14.12
CA GLU A 16 -1.99 4.60 15.49
C GLU A 16 -1.68 3.25 16.19
N GLY A 17 -1.32 2.18 15.46
CA GLY A 17 -1.09 0.86 16.06
C GLY A 17 -0.28 -0.13 15.22
N MET A 18 -0.38 -1.42 15.59
CA MET A 18 0.44 -2.54 15.09
C MET A 18 0.13 -2.97 13.66
N SER A 19 -1.05 -2.67 13.13
CA SER A 19 -1.53 -3.14 11.83
C SER A 19 -1.58 -2.04 10.79
N GLY A 20 -1.55 -2.44 9.53
CA GLY A 20 -1.83 -1.57 8.39
C GLY A 20 -0.60 -1.12 7.61
N HIS A 21 -0.90 -0.64 6.41
CA HIS A 21 0.08 -0.24 5.41
C HIS A 21 1.06 0.85 5.91
N SER A 22 0.55 1.88 6.60
CA SER A 22 1.37 2.99 7.10
C SER A 22 2.49 2.54 8.04
N ARG A 23 2.21 1.53 8.90
CA ARG A 23 3.22 0.96 9.80
C ARG A 23 4.33 0.27 9.03
N ASN A 24 3.98 -0.55 8.03
CA ASN A 24 4.95 -1.28 7.23
C ASN A 24 5.86 -0.32 6.46
N VAL A 25 5.30 0.75 5.87
CA VAL A 25 6.05 1.80 5.18
C VAL A 25 7.04 2.48 6.12
N VAL A 26 6.59 2.95 7.28
CA VAL A 26 7.46 3.64 8.24
C VAL A 26 8.53 2.70 8.80
N ARG A 27 8.16 1.48 9.19
CA ARG A 27 9.10 0.49 9.73
C ARG A 27 10.19 0.15 8.72
N SER A 28 9.82 -0.14 7.47
CA SER A 28 10.78 -0.50 6.42
C SER A 28 11.67 0.69 6.04
N LEU A 29 11.15 1.92 6.03
CA LEU A 29 11.93 3.13 5.81
C LEU A 29 12.98 3.33 6.93
N CYS A 30 12.58 3.29 8.18
CA CYS A 30 13.49 3.48 9.31
C CYS A 30 14.55 2.37 9.38
N ALA A 31 14.16 1.12 9.13
CA ALA A 31 15.09 -0.01 9.08
C ALA A 31 16.13 0.09 7.94
N ALA A 32 15.75 0.70 6.82
CA ALA A 32 16.64 0.87 5.66
C ALA A 32 17.70 1.97 5.86
N GLY A 33 17.55 2.84 6.87
CA GLY A 33 18.44 3.97 7.13
C GLY A 33 19.31 3.81 8.39
N PRO A 34 20.13 2.75 8.54
CA PRO A 34 20.97 2.62 9.70
C PRO A 34 21.93 3.81 9.82
N GLY A 35 22.05 4.35 11.04
CA GLY A 35 22.87 5.53 11.33
C GLY A 35 22.16 6.88 11.11
N LEU A 36 20.97 6.92 10.51
CA LEU A 36 20.10 8.10 10.55
C LEU A 36 19.28 8.10 11.84
N VAL A 37 19.02 9.28 12.39
CA VAL A 37 18.14 9.46 13.55
C VAL A 37 16.75 9.83 13.05
N PHE A 38 15.75 8.97 13.30
CA PHE A 38 14.38 9.19 12.86
C PHE A 38 13.47 9.69 13.98
N ARG A 39 12.81 10.81 13.75
CA ARG A 39 11.74 11.35 14.60
C ARG A 39 10.40 11.20 13.91
N LEU A 40 9.54 10.34 14.45
CA LEU A 40 8.26 9.96 13.87
C LEU A 40 7.10 10.75 14.49
N TRP A 41 6.34 11.48 13.66
CA TRP A 41 5.16 12.23 14.04
C TRP A 41 3.89 11.45 13.64
N VAL A 42 3.11 11.01 14.63
CA VAL A 42 2.00 10.05 14.44
C VAL A 42 0.65 10.59 14.95
N GLY A 43 -0.40 9.81 14.79
CA GLY A 43 -1.70 10.04 15.39
C GLY A 43 -1.60 10.19 16.92
N ARG A 44 -2.42 11.07 17.51
CA ARG A 44 -2.36 11.31 18.97
C ARG A 44 -2.78 10.11 19.80
N GLN A 45 -3.59 9.22 19.24
CA GLN A 45 -4.04 7.98 19.88
C GLN A 45 -3.09 6.81 19.65
N ALA A 46 -1.91 7.07 19.07
CA ALA A 46 -0.93 6.03 18.78
C ALA A 46 -0.49 5.32 20.08
N LYS A 47 -0.53 4.01 20.04
CA LYS A 47 -0.07 3.15 21.13
C LYS A 47 1.46 3.06 21.08
N LEU A 48 2.13 3.86 21.90
CA LEU A 48 3.59 3.99 21.89
C LEU A 48 4.32 2.67 22.15
N SER A 49 3.77 1.79 23.00
CA SER A 49 4.34 0.47 23.23
C SER A 49 4.36 -0.41 21.99
N GLU A 50 3.40 -0.23 21.09
CA GLU A 50 3.31 -0.96 19.83
C GLU A 50 4.22 -0.38 18.73
N LEU A 51 4.68 0.86 18.88
CA LEU A 51 5.57 1.56 17.97
C LEU A 51 7.03 1.61 18.48
N ALA A 52 7.28 1.05 19.65
CA ALA A 52 8.62 0.99 20.23
C ALA A 52 9.61 0.29 19.28
N GLY A 53 10.80 0.89 19.10
CA GLY A 53 11.83 0.33 18.22
C GLY A 53 11.64 0.55 16.72
N ILE A 54 10.56 1.22 16.29
CA ILE A 54 10.37 1.58 14.86
C ILE A 54 11.23 2.78 14.47
N ALA A 55 11.36 3.76 15.35
CA ALA A 55 12.13 4.99 15.17
C ALA A 55 12.80 5.37 16.49
N ASP A 56 13.83 6.24 16.43
CA ASP A 56 14.54 6.70 17.62
C ASP A 56 13.64 7.52 18.55
N GLU A 57 12.72 8.28 17.97
CA GLU A 57 11.77 9.09 18.73
C GLU A 57 10.38 9.02 18.08
N VAL A 58 9.34 8.72 18.87
CA VAL A 58 7.92 8.73 18.42
C VAL A 58 7.15 9.85 19.13
N ARG A 59 6.53 10.74 18.38
CA ARG A 59 5.77 11.89 18.85
C ARG A 59 4.30 11.80 18.46
N PRO A 60 3.36 11.47 19.36
CA PRO A 60 1.94 11.57 19.14
C PRO A 60 1.53 13.04 18.97
N TYR A 61 1.00 13.39 17.80
CA TYR A 61 0.71 14.80 17.49
C TYR A 61 -0.66 14.99 16.88
N PHE A 62 -1.03 14.19 15.87
CA PHE A 62 -2.20 14.46 15.05
C PHE A 62 -3.50 14.00 15.67
N ARG A 63 -4.49 14.93 15.76
CA ARG A 63 -5.88 14.62 16.04
C ARG A 63 -6.65 14.52 14.72
N ARG A 64 -7.46 13.49 14.54
CA ARG A 64 -8.18 13.20 13.29
C ARG A 64 -8.90 14.43 12.72
N HIS A 65 -9.65 15.16 13.55
CA HIS A 65 -10.45 16.32 13.11
C HIS A 65 -9.62 17.58 12.83
N LEU A 66 -8.44 17.71 13.44
CA LEU A 66 -7.56 18.87 13.31
C LEU A 66 -6.36 18.61 12.42
N ARG A 67 -6.26 17.43 11.81
CA ARG A 67 -5.07 16.96 11.11
C ARG A 67 -4.54 17.95 10.06
N LYS A 68 -5.42 18.59 9.30
CA LYS A 68 -5.02 19.55 8.26
C LYS A 68 -4.36 20.80 8.85
N LEU A 69 -4.96 21.38 9.89
CA LEU A 69 -4.40 22.52 10.59
C LEU A 69 -3.10 22.17 11.31
N GLN A 70 -3.08 21.02 11.96
CA GLN A 70 -1.89 20.53 12.65
C GLN A 70 -0.74 20.24 11.69
N ALA A 71 -1.02 19.70 10.48
CA ALA A 71 -0.01 19.52 9.42
C ALA A 71 0.60 20.88 9.02
N TYR A 72 -0.22 21.88 8.72
CA TYR A 72 0.26 23.24 8.43
C TYR A 72 1.17 23.81 9.54
N LEU A 73 0.72 23.73 10.79
CA LEU A 73 1.49 24.25 11.94
C LEU A 73 2.80 23.48 12.14
N LEU A 74 2.77 22.16 11.97
CA LEU A 74 3.95 21.32 12.07
C LEU A 74 4.94 21.63 10.94
N TYR A 75 4.47 21.72 9.70
CA TYR A 75 5.33 22.06 8.56
C TYR A 75 5.98 23.42 8.75
N ARG A 76 5.22 24.46 9.15
CA ARG A 76 5.75 25.79 9.44
C ARG A 76 6.86 25.78 10.49
N ARG A 77 6.73 24.91 11.51
CA ARG A 77 7.76 24.73 12.54
C ARG A 77 8.97 23.99 11.99
N LEU A 78 8.77 22.85 11.32
CA LEU A 78 9.86 21.99 10.86
C LEU A 78 10.66 22.60 9.69
N LEU A 79 10.04 23.43 8.86
CA LEU A 79 10.74 24.16 7.81
C LEU A 79 11.82 25.13 8.37
N LYS A 80 11.63 25.61 9.60
CA LYS A 80 12.58 26.50 10.30
C LYS A 80 13.62 25.74 11.13
N GLN A 81 13.48 24.44 11.30
CA GLN A 81 14.40 23.60 12.05
C GLN A 81 15.36 22.89 11.11
N PRO A 82 16.57 22.47 11.57
CA PRO A 82 17.44 21.62 10.78
C PRO A 82 16.83 20.23 10.56
N GLY A 83 17.37 19.49 9.56
CA GLY A 83 16.97 18.14 9.21
C GLY A 83 15.80 18.08 8.21
N PRO A 84 15.76 17.02 7.41
CA PRO A 84 14.77 16.80 6.38
C PRO A 84 13.40 16.39 6.94
N ILE A 85 12.37 16.56 6.10
CA ILE A 85 10.98 16.20 6.36
C ILE A 85 10.56 15.16 5.32
N VAL A 86 10.14 13.99 5.77
CA VAL A 86 9.61 12.91 4.91
C VAL A 86 8.13 12.69 5.23
N ILE A 87 7.25 12.90 4.26
CA ILE A 87 5.82 12.64 4.39
C ILE A 87 5.51 11.33 3.68
N THR A 88 5.28 10.27 4.46
CA THR A 88 5.22 8.88 3.96
C THR A 88 3.91 8.51 3.26
N THR A 89 2.83 9.26 3.48
CA THR A 89 1.53 9.11 2.82
C THR A 89 1.03 10.47 2.32
N ALA A 90 1.88 11.14 1.53
CA ALA A 90 1.59 12.47 1.04
C ALA A 90 0.32 12.52 0.18
N GLY A 91 -0.43 13.58 0.34
CA GLY A 91 -1.60 13.90 -0.47
C GLY A 91 -1.55 15.32 -1.04
N THR A 92 -2.51 15.65 -1.88
CA THR A 92 -2.63 16.98 -2.49
C THR A 92 -2.64 18.11 -1.45
N LEU A 93 -3.21 17.86 -0.28
CA LEU A 93 -3.28 18.84 0.80
C LEU A 93 -1.92 19.14 1.42
N ASP A 94 -1.02 18.16 1.45
CA ASP A 94 0.33 18.34 1.99
C ASP A 94 1.14 19.31 1.11
N LEU A 95 1.01 19.19 -0.23
CA LEU A 95 1.60 20.16 -1.16
C LEU A 95 1.15 21.60 -0.86
N TYR A 96 -0.16 21.79 -0.68
CA TYR A 96 -0.69 23.13 -0.39
C TYR A 96 -0.31 23.63 1.01
N ALA A 97 -0.34 22.74 2.00
CA ALA A 97 0.03 23.10 3.37
C ALA A 97 1.50 23.49 3.48
N LEU A 98 2.39 22.81 2.74
CA LEU A 98 3.81 23.16 2.65
C LEU A 98 4.02 24.52 2.01
N ASP A 99 3.36 24.81 0.88
CA ASP A 99 3.44 26.10 0.22
C ASP A 99 2.95 27.26 1.11
N TRP A 100 1.85 27.06 1.83
CA TRP A 100 1.34 28.07 2.78
C TRP A 100 2.22 28.20 4.03
N ALA A 101 2.88 27.12 4.45
CA ALA A 101 3.75 27.12 5.62
C ALA A 101 5.12 27.75 5.36
N ALA A 102 5.58 27.70 4.12
CA ALA A 102 6.85 28.26 3.68
C ALA A 102 6.76 29.78 3.52
N SER A 103 7.72 30.52 4.09
CA SER A 103 7.88 31.98 3.87
C SER A 103 8.56 32.26 2.52
N ASP A 104 9.42 31.33 2.09
CA ASP A 104 10.24 31.45 0.90
C ASP A 104 10.28 30.14 0.12
N VAL A 105 11.11 30.02 -0.90
CA VAL A 105 11.39 28.77 -1.59
C VAL A 105 11.99 27.77 -0.61
N ILE A 106 11.38 26.61 -0.51
CA ILE A 106 11.87 25.52 0.34
C ILE A 106 13.25 25.07 -0.15
N PRO A 107 14.27 24.95 0.71
CA PRO A 107 15.61 24.53 0.29
C PRO A 107 15.64 23.13 -0.34
N PRO A 108 16.57 22.84 -1.26
CA PRO A 108 16.79 21.50 -1.77
C PRO A 108 17.06 20.49 -0.64
N GLY A 109 16.59 19.26 -0.78
CA GLY A 109 16.77 18.20 0.21
C GLY A 109 15.93 18.37 1.49
N LYS A 110 15.20 19.48 1.63
CA LYS A 110 14.43 19.74 2.86
C LYS A 110 13.15 18.96 2.99
N VAL A 111 12.42 18.71 1.90
CA VAL A 111 11.09 18.06 1.92
C VAL A 111 10.99 16.97 0.87
N PHE A 112 10.63 15.78 1.32
CA PHE A 112 10.37 14.59 0.53
C PHE A 112 8.91 14.15 0.72
N LEU A 113 8.16 14.08 -0.38
CA LEU A 113 6.75 13.69 -0.38
C LEU A 113 6.58 12.35 -1.09
N TYR A 114 6.06 11.34 -0.39
CA TYR A 114 5.84 10.03 -0.96
C TYR A 114 4.35 9.80 -1.26
N PHE A 115 4.01 9.77 -2.55
CA PHE A 115 2.65 9.67 -3.05
C PHE A 115 2.28 8.23 -3.40
N HIS A 116 1.25 7.71 -2.74
CA HIS A 116 0.65 6.41 -3.06
C HIS A 116 -0.50 6.52 -4.07
N GLN A 117 -1.07 7.69 -4.22
CA GLN A 117 -2.17 7.98 -5.14
C GLN A 117 -2.37 9.47 -5.35
N VAL A 118 -2.90 9.84 -6.51
CA VAL A 118 -3.41 11.19 -6.77
C VAL A 118 -4.89 11.07 -7.17
N ARG A 119 -5.78 11.40 -6.24
CA ARG A 119 -7.22 11.25 -6.48
C ARG A 119 -7.78 12.42 -7.28
N ARG A 120 -8.77 12.15 -8.15
CA ARG A 120 -9.59 13.13 -8.86
C ARG A 120 -8.75 14.22 -9.52
N LEU A 121 -8.04 13.85 -10.58
CA LEU A 121 -7.33 14.81 -11.44
C LEU A 121 -8.36 15.66 -12.19
N THR A 122 -8.41 16.95 -11.85
CA THR A 122 -9.20 17.95 -12.56
C THR A 122 -8.26 18.98 -13.17
N THR A 123 -8.65 19.63 -14.27
CA THR A 123 -7.88 20.71 -14.90
C THR A 123 -7.43 21.75 -13.88
N LYS A 124 -8.34 22.19 -13.00
CA LYS A 124 -8.03 23.15 -11.92
C LYS A 124 -6.96 22.65 -10.95
N LYS A 125 -6.93 21.32 -10.66
CA LYS A 125 -5.90 20.74 -9.80
C LYS A 125 -4.54 20.71 -10.51
N LEU A 126 -4.51 20.34 -11.78
CA LEU A 126 -3.28 20.32 -12.58
C LEU A 126 -2.68 21.71 -12.72
N GLU A 127 -3.51 22.73 -12.97
CA GLU A 127 -3.05 24.13 -13.00
C GLU A 127 -2.46 24.59 -11.65
N ARG A 128 -3.07 24.17 -10.54
CA ARG A 128 -2.51 24.44 -9.20
C ARG A 128 -1.17 23.76 -9.00
N PHE A 129 -1.03 22.53 -9.46
CA PHE A 129 0.25 21.80 -9.38
C PHE A 129 1.33 22.52 -10.21
N ARG A 130 1.03 22.99 -11.42
CA ARG A 130 1.98 23.75 -12.25
C ARG A 130 2.45 25.03 -11.56
N ARG A 131 1.54 25.82 -10.98
CA ARG A 131 1.91 27.03 -10.21
C ARG A 131 2.80 26.67 -9.01
N LEU A 132 2.48 25.57 -8.36
CA LEU A 132 3.22 25.13 -7.18
C LEU A 132 4.62 24.61 -7.55
N ALA A 133 4.77 23.92 -8.68
CA ALA A 133 6.06 23.49 -9.20
C ALA A 133 6.99 24.69 -9.49
N THR A 134 6.44 25.77 -10.06
CA THR A 134 7.19 27.02 -10.28
C THR A 134 7.56 27.70 -8.96
N LYS A 135 6.65 27.71 -7.97
CA LYS A 135 6.86 28.40 -6.69
C LYS A 135 7.77 27.63 -5.74
N GLN A 136 7.71 26.29 -5.78
CA GLN A 136 8.45 25.38 -4.89
C GLN A 136 9.20 24.31 -5.71
N PRO A 137 10.19 24.69 -6.53
CA PRO A 137 10.86 23.77 -7.46
C PRO A 137 11.74 22.73 -6.78
N ASN A 138 12.11 22.95 -5.52
CA ASN A 138 13.03 22.08 -4.78
C ASN A 138 12.32 20.97 -4.00
N LEU A 139 10.97 20.90 -4.05
CA LEU A 139 10.26 19.77 -3.45
C LEU A 139 10.65 18.47 -4.14
N THR A 140 11.02 17.46 -3.38
CA THR A 140 11.26 16.11 -3.91
C THR A 140 9.99 15.30 -3.82
N LEU A 141 9.44 14.91 -4.98
CA LEU A 141 8.23 14.10 -5.08
C LEU A 141 8.61 12.67 -5.47
N MET A 142 8.21 11.73 -4.65
CA MET A 142 8.38 10.30 -4.90
C MET A 142 7.00 9.68 -5.07
N ALA A 143 6.86 8.81 -6.03
CA ALA A 143 5.59 8.17 -6.36
C ALA A 143 5.74 6.66 -6.41
N THR A 144 4.74 5.93 -5.91
CA THR A 144 4.77 4.47 -5.89
C THR A 144 4.68 3.83 -7.27
N THR A 145 4.24 4.59 -8.29
CA THR A 145 4.14 4.12 -9.68
C THR A 145 4.64 5.18 -10.66
N GLY A 146 5.12 4.74 -11.82
CA GLY A 146 5.54 5.63 -12.91
C GLY A 146 4.41 6.54 -13.38
N ALA A 147 3.17 6.06 -13.40
CA ALA A 147 1.99 6.83 -13.79
C ALA A 147 1.74 8.03 -12.85
N ILE A 148 1.88 7.86 -11.54
CA ILE A 148 1.77 8.96 -10.58
C ILE A 148 2.95 9.94 -10.74
N ALA A 149 4.18 9.43 -10.92
CA ALA A 149 5.35 10.26 -11.14
C ALA A 149 5.19 11.13 -12.40
N GLN A 150 4.64 10.55 -13.48
CA GLN A 150 4.42 11.27 -14.74
C GLN A 150 3.48 12.47 -14.58
N ILE A 151 2.41 12.34 -13.77
CA ILE A 151 1.50 13.47 -13.47
C ILE A 151 2.27 14.66 -12.90
N PHE A 152 3.21 14.43 -12.01
CA PHE A 152 4.01 15.51 -11.40
C PHE A 152 5.05 16.08 -12.37
N ARG A 153 5.70 15.24 -13.18
CA ARG A 153 6.62 15.70 -14.24
C ARG A 153 5.90 16.58 -15.26
N ASP A 154 4.70 16.17 -15.69
CA ASP A 154 3.87 16.96 -16.63
C ASP A 154 3.38 18.29 -16.03
N CYS A 155 3.37 18.39 -14.70
CA CYS A 155 3.11 19.62 -13.98
C CYS A 155 4.37 20.47 -13.75
N GLY A 156 5.57 20.01 -14.15
CA GLY A 156 6.80 20.77 -14.07
C GLY A 156 7.58 20.64 -12.75
N PHE A 157 7.32 19.60 -11.92
CA PHE A 157 8.17 19.33 -10.76
C PHE A 157 9.47 18.65 -11.20
N PRO A 158 10.64 19.31 -11.09
CA PRO A 158 11.89 18.78 -11.62
C PRO A 158 12.42 17.58 -10.81
N ASN A 159 12.22 17.59 -9.49
CA ASN A 159 12.70 16.54 -8.59
C ASN A 159 11.61 15.48 -8.35
N THR A 160 11.23 14.79 -9.43
CA THR A 160 10.20 13.73 -9.36
C THR A 160 10.79 12.38 -9.72
N ALA A 161 10.70 11.42 -8.81
CA ALA A 161 11.18 10.05 -8.98
C ALA A 161 10.05 9.02 -8.77
N THR A 162 10.19 7.86 -9.41
CA THR A 162 9.43 6.68 -9.04
C THR A 162 10.20 5.95 -7.93
N LEU A 163 9.54 5.74 -6.80
CA LEU A 163 10.03 4.95 -5.69
C LEU A 163 8.96 3.92 -5.38
N SER A 164 9.08 2.76 -5.98
CA SER A 164 8.09 1.70 -5.85
C SER A 164 7.99 1.22 -4.40
N LEU A 165 6.77 0.85 -3.99
CA LEU A 165 6.51 0.41 -2.63
C LEU A 165 7.23 -0.91 -2.33
N PRO A 166 8.06 -0.99 -1.29
CA PRO A 166 8.60 -2.27 -0.86
C PRO A 166 7.51 -3.22 -0.34
N PRO A 167 7.65 -4.54 -0.51
CA PRO A 167 6.76 -5.51 0.12
C PRO A 167 6.69 -5.29 1.64
N GLY A 168 5.50 -5.50 2.21
CA GLY A 168 5.29 -5.35 3.66
C GLY A 168 5.80 -6.54 4.48
N LEU A 169 5.87 -7.71 3.87
CA LEU A 169 6.31 -8.95 4.47
C LEU A 169 7.75 -9.27 4.05
N HIS A 170 8.56 -9.72 5.00
CA HIS A 170 9.90 -10.23 4.76
C HIS A 170 9.85 -11.68 4.27
N GLU A 171 10.89 -12.14 3.58
CA GLU A 171 10.97 -13.49 3.04
C GLU A 171 10.99 -14.57 4.13
N ASP A 172 11.60 -14.28 5.28
CA ASP A 172 11.60 -15.16 6.47
C ASP A 172 10.22 -15.37 7.10
N ALA A 173 9.21 -14.60 6.68
CA ALA A 173 7.83 -14.82 7.05
C ALA A 173 7.17 -16.00 6.32
N PHE A 174 7.83 -16.56 5.29
CA PHE A 174 7.28 -17.60 4.43
C PHE A 174 8.09 -18.89 4.50
N PRO A 175 7.46 -20.06 4.24
CA PRO A 175 8.18 -21.32 4.08
C PRO A 175 9.25 -21.25 2.98
N ALA A 176 10.42 -21.81 3.24
CA ALA A 176 11.49 -21.91 2.25
C ALA A 176 11.07 -22.83 1.06
N GLU A 177 10.36 -23.91 1.39
CA GLU A 177 9.87 -24.88 0.41
C GLU A 177 8.53 -24.46 -0.18
N PRO A 178 8.27 -24.75 -1.48
CA PRO A 178 6.99 -24.52 -2.11
C PRO A 178 5.86 -25.28 -1.40
N VAL A 179 4.74 -24.62 -1.18
CA VAL A 179 3.55 -25.23 -0.55
C VAL A 179 2.55 -25.57 -1.67
N PRO A 180 2.07 -26.80 -1.80
CA PRO A 180 1.05 -27.17 -2.77
C PRO A 180 -0.21 -26.32 -2.63
N PHE A 181 -1.02 -26.24 -3.71
CA PHE A 181 -2.28 -25.50 -3.65
C PHE A 181 -3.20 -26.03 -2.56
N GLN A 182 -3.75 -25.10 -1.78
CA GLN A 182 -4.64 -25.39 -0.64
C GLN A 182 -5.97 -24.63 -0.72
N ARG A 183 -5.97 -23.37 -1.21
CA ARG A 183 -7.14 -22.49 -1.12
C ARG A 183 -7.08 -21.27 -2.02
N LEU A 184 -8.24 -20.67 -2.25
CA LEU A 184 -8.37 -19.30 -2.74
C LEU A 184 -8.41 -18.34 -1.54
N ILE A 185 -7.80 -17.16 -1.66
CA ILE A 185 -7.83 -16.13 -0.61
C ILE A 185 -8.29 -14.78 -1.13
N TYR A 186 -9.06 -14.06 -0.33
CA TYR A 186 -9.24 -12.63 -0.44
C TYR A 186 -8.69 -11.98 0.82
N ALA A 187 -7.54 -11.31 0.72
CA ALA A 187 -6.83 -10.70 1.83
C ALA A 187 -7.03 -9.18 1.87
N GLY A 188 -7.02 -8.64 3.09
CA GLY A 188 -7.22 -7.23 3.37
C GLY A 188 -8.67 -6.86 3.65
N ALA A 189 -8.89 -5.57 3.97
CA ALA A 189 -10.21 -5.07 4.34
C ALA A 189 -11.25 -5.31 3.25
N ALA A 190 -12.45 -5.75 3.64
CA ALA A 190 -13.61 -5.87 2.78
C ALA A 190 -14.04 -4.46 2.32
N ARG A 191 -13.91 -4.20 1.01
CA ARG A 191 -14.21 -2.89 0.42
C ARG A 191 -14.70 -3.02 -1.01
N ALA A 192 -15.63 -2.14 -1.38
CA ALA A 192 -16.19 -2.12 -2.74
C ALA A 192 -15.11 -1.88 -3.81
N ASP A 193 -14.17 -0.93 -3.59
CA ASP A 193 -13.09 -0.62 -4.52
C ASP A 193 -12.06 -1.76 -4.68
N LYS A 194 -12.01 -2.69 -3.71
CA LYS A 194 -11.22 -3.93 -3.80
C LYS A 194 -11.99 -5.12 -4.39
N GLY A 195 -13.15 -4.86 -4.98
CA GLY A 195 -13.94 -5.88 -5.64
C GLY A 195 -14.54 -6.93 -4.70
N PHE A 196 -14.80 -6.57 -3.43
CA PHE A 196 -15.37 -7.50 -2.45
C PHE A 196 -16.67 -8.15 -2.96
N GLY A 197 -17.54 -7.37 -3.63
CA GLY A 197 -18.76 -7.89 -4.24
C GLY A 197 -18.50 -9.00 -5.27
N ALA A 198 -17.46 -8.84 -6.12
CA ALA A 198 -17.12 -9.87 -7.10
C ALA A 198 -16.63 -11.18 -6.43
N VAL A 199 -15.96 -11.07 -5.30
CA VAL A 199 -15.57 -12.26 -4.51
C VAL A 199 -16.80 -12.95 -3.93
N VAL A 200 -17.79 -12.20 -3.44
CA VAL A 200 -19.07 -12.75 -2.93
C VAL A 200 -19.81 -13.51 -4.04
N GLU A 201 -19.87 -12.93 -5.25
CA GLU A 201 -20.49 -13.59 -6.41
C GLU A 201 -19.71 -14.86 -6.82
N LEU A 202 -18.37 -14.83 -6.75
CA LEU A 202 -17.57 -16.04 -6.99
C LEU A 202 -17.88 -17.14 -5.97
N VAL A 203 -17.98 -16.81 -4.69
CA VAL A 203 -18.35 -17.79 -3.64
C VAL A 203 -19.75 -18.38 -3.90
N ALA A 204 -20.72 -17.54 -4.30
CA ALA A 204 -22.05 -18.01 -4.68
C ALA A 204 -22.01 -18.95 -5.90
N HIS A 205 -21.19 -18.62 -6.91
CA HIS A 205 -20.98 -19.48 -8.07
C HIS A 205 -20.37 -20.84 -7.66
N LEU A 206 -19.33 -20.84 -6.82
CA LEU A 206 -18.69 -22.06 -6.31
C LEU A 206 -19.67 -22.95 -5.53
N ALA A 207 -20.55 -22.35 -4.74
CA ALA A 207 -21.61 -23.07 -4.05
C ALA A 207 -22.61 -23.69 -5.03
N ALA A 208 -23.03 -22.94 -6.07
CA ALA A 208 -23.97 -23.42 -7.09
C ALA A 208 -23.41 -24.60 -7.90
N VAL A 209 -22.13 -24.59 -8.23
CA VAL A 209 -21.46 -25.69 -8.95
C VAL A 209 -20.97 -26.80 -8.00
N ARG A 210 -21.28 -26.71 -6.71
CA ARG A 210 -20.88 -27.67 -5.66
C ARG A 210 -19.36 -27.92 -5.61
N SER A 211 -18.60 -26.87 -5.79
CA SER A 211 -17.14 -26.94 -5.67
C SER A 211 -16.73 -27.33 -4.25
N ALA A 212 -15.61 -28.06 -4.11
CA ALA A 212 -15.00 -28.39 -2.82
C ALA A 212 -13.77 -27.51 -2.51
N ILE A 213 -13.45 -26.52 -3.32
CA ILE A 213 -12.25 -25.69 -3.19
C ILE A 213 -12.34 -24.80 -1.95
N PRO A 214 -11.40 -24.83 -1.01
CA PRO A 214 -11.42 -23.96 0.15
C PRO A 214 -11.26 -22.49 -0.24
N VAL A 215 -12.08 -21.62 0.34
CA VAL A 215 -12.02 -20.17 0.16
C VAL A 215 -11.89 -19.48 1.50
N THR A 216 -10.87 -18.66 1.67
CA THR A 216 -10.68 -17.84 2.88
C THR A 216 -10.87 -16.38 2.52
N VAL A 217 -11.81 -15.72 3.18
CA VAL A 217 -12.16 -14.33 2.92
C VAL A 217 -11.94 -13.49 4.18
N GLN A 218 -11.02 -12.53 4.11
CA GLN A 218 -10.90 -11.52 5.16
C GLN A 218 -12.05 -10.54 5.02
N THR A 219 -12.89 -10.47 6.03
CA THR A 219 -14.11 -9.64 6.04
C THR A 219 -13.99 -8.45 6.97
N SER A 220 -12.81 -8.18 7.55
CA SER A 220 -12.57 -7.02 8.40
C SER A 220 -12.89 -5.70 7.70
N GLY A 221 -13.37 -4.70 8.46
CA GLY A 221 -13.62 -3.36 7.94
C GLY A 221 -12.35 -2.61 7.50
N ASP A 222 -12.53 -1.35 7.11
CA ASP A 222 -11.40 -0.46 6.87
C ASP A 222 -10.59 -0.28 8.17
N HIS A 223 -9.49 0.48 8.09
CA HIS A 223 -8.63 0.73 9.27
C HIS A 223 -9.35 1.50 10.42
N TYR A 224 -10.61 1.90 10.22
CA TYR A 224 -11.49 2.43 11.27
C TYR A 224 -12.58 1.45 11.70
N GLY A 225 -12.53 0.20 11.25
CA GLY A 225 -13.56 -0.81 11.51
C GLY A 225 -14.90 -0.52 10.83
N ARG A 226 -14.92 0.19 9.69
CA ARG A 226 -16.14 0.64 9.04
C ARG A 226 -16.37 -0.07 7.72
N TYR A 227 -17.65 -0.18 7.37
CA TYR A 227 -18.12 -0.64 6.07
C TYR A 227 -19.00 0.45 5.43
N ASP A 228 -18.91 0.62 4.13
CA ASP A 228 -19.95 1.33 3.38
C ASP A 228 -21.20 0.47 3.22
N GLY A 229 -22.31 1.07 2.75
CA GLY A 229 -23.60 0.36 2.63
C GLY A 229 -23.55 -0.83 1.66
N ALA A 230 -22.81 -0.71 0.56
CA ALA A 230 -22.68 -1.78 -0.43
C ALA A 230 -21.87 -2.95 0.16
N THR A 231 -20.78 -2.66 0.86
CA THR A 231 -19.97 -3.69 1.52
C THR A 231 -20.76 -4.43 2.59
N ARG A 232 -21.64 -3.75 3.35
CA ARG A 232 -22.53 -4.41 4.33
C ARG A 232 -23.49 -5.39 3.66
N ALA A 233 -24.16 -4.97 2.60
CA ALA A 233 -25.07 -5.85 1.85
C ALA A 233 -24.34 -7.10 1.30
N HIS A 234 -23.10 -6.92 0.83
CA HIS A 234 -22.29 -8.06 0.39
C HIS A 234 -21.85 -8.97 1.54
N LEU A 235 -21.58 -8.44 2.74
CA LEU A 235 -21.26 -9.24 3.93
C LEU A 235 -22.48 -10.10 4.33
N ASP A 236 -23.66 -9.49 4.42
CA ASP A 236 -24.91 -10.20 4.74
C ASP A 236 -25.17 -11.32 3.73
N ARG A 237 -24.99 -11.03 2.44
CA ARG A 237 -25.10 -12.02 1.37
C ARG A 237 -24.06 -13.14 1.52
N LEU A 238 -22.79 -12.82 1.76
CA LEU A 238 -21.72 -13.81 1.93
C LEU A 238 -22.02 -14.79 3.06
N GLN A 239 -22.55 -14.28 4.18
CA GLN A 239 -22.95 -15.09 5.34
C GLN A 239 -24.14 -15.99 5.06
N SER A 240 -25.00 -15.63 4.10
CA SER A 240 -26.16 -16.44 3.71
C SER A 240 -25.84 -17.55 2.70
N ILE A 241 -24.64 -17.56 2.10
CA ILE A 241 -24.26 -18.58 1.12
C ILE A 241 -23.90 -19.89 1.83
N ALA A 242 -24.62 -20.96 1.53
CA ALA A 242 -24.33 -22.32 2.02
C ALA A 242 -23.13 -22.91 1.25
N TYR A 243 -21.92 -22.58 1.66
CA TYR A 243 -20.69 -23.09 1.08
C TYR A 243 -19.76 -23.59 2.19
N ALA A 244 -19.75 -24.91 2.40
CA ALA A 244 -19.03 -25.53 3.53
C ALA A 244 -17.52 -25.23 3.55
N PRO A 245 -16.79 -25.16 2.40
CA PRO A 245 -15.36 -24.83 2.40
C PRO A 245 -15.02 -23.34 2.61
N LEU A 246 -15.99 -22.48 2.98
CA LEU A 246 -15.79 -21.06 3.22
C LEU A 246 -15.28 -20.79 4.65
N THR A 247 -14.20 -20.06 4.76
CA THR A 247 -13.68 -19.51 6.03
C THR A 247 -13.74 -17.99 6.01
N LEU A 248 -14.38 -17.37 7.00
CA LEU A 248 -14.47 -15.93 7.17
C LEU A 248 -13.54 -15.45 8.29
N LEU A 249 -12.78 -14.37 8.03
CA LEU A 249 -11.88 -13.75 9.01
C LEU A 249 -12.35 -12.31 9.29
N PRO A 250 -13.21 -12.11 10.29
CA PRO A 250 -13.86 -10.83 10.56
C PRO A 250 -12.94 -9.81 11.21
N GLU A 251 -11.90 -10.26 11.91
CA GLU A 251 -10.99 -9.41 12.65
C GLU A 251 -9.75 -8.99 11.82
N PRO A 252 -9.16 -7.84 12.12
CA PRO A 252 -7.84 -7.50 11.60
C PRO A 252 -6.79 -8.53 12.04
N LEU A 253 -6.04 -9.07 11.09
CA LEU A 253 -5.05 -10.11 11.36
C LEU A 253 -3.76 -9.52 11.93
N MET A 254 -3.15 -10.26 12.86
CA MET A 254 -1.78 -9.98 13.28
C MET A 254 -0.78 -10.32 12.15
N PRO A 255 0.41 -9.71 12.14
CA PRO A 255 1.37 -9.88 11.02
C PRO A 255 1.69 -11.35 10.67
N LYS A 256 1.81 -12.23 11.67
CA LYS A 256 2.05 -13.66 11.43
C LYS A 256 0.84 -14.37 10.82
N GLU A 257 -0.36 -14.06 11.28
CA GLU A 257 -1.61 -14.63 10.77
C GLU A 257 -1.84 -14.14 9.32
N TYR A 258 -1.56 -12.86 9.05
CA TYR A 258 -1.64 -12.32 7.71
C TYR A 258 -0.64 -12.97 6.75
N ALA A 259 0.62 -13.16 7.16
CA ALA A 259 1.62 -13.87 6.36
C ALA A 259 1.21 -15.33 6.07
N ALA A 260 0.60 -16.02 7.01
CA ALA A 260 0.16 -17.40 6.87
C ALA A 260 -1.00 -17.62 5.88
N LEU A 261 -1.63 -16.54 5.39
CA LEU A 261 -2.69 -16.64 4.38
C LEU A 261 -2.15 -17.07 3.01
N PHE A 262 -0.95 -16.61 2.63
CA PHE A 262 -0.46 -16.67 1.25
C PHE A 262 0.16 -17.99 0.80
N PRO A 263 0.93 -18.72 1.63
CA PRO A 263 1.51 -19.98 1.20
C PRO A 263 0.42 -20.99 0.78
N GLY A 264 0.59 -21.62 -0.38
CA GLY A 264 -0.37 -22.56 -0.93
C GLY A 264 -1.68 -21.94 -1.42
N ALA A 265 -1.74 -20.63 -1.62
CA ALA A 265 -2.97 -19.94 -1.99
C ALA A 265 -2.91 -19.30 -3.40
N ILE A 266 -4.08 -19.01 -3.97
CA ILE A 266 -4.28 -18.09 -5.10
C ILE A 266 -4.99 -16.85 -4.55
N SER A 267 -4.40 -15.67 -4.77
CA SER A 267 -4.92 -14.39 -4.25
C SER A 267 -5.93 -13.77 -5.23
N LEU A 268 -7.16 -13.57 -4.75
CA LEU A 268 -8.22 -12.93 -5.51
C LEU A 268 -8.17 -11.41 -5.32
N GLN A 269 -7.91 -10.68 -6.37
CA GLN A 269 -7.79 -9.22 -6.38
C GLN A 269 -8.60 -8.59 -7.52
N PRO A 270 -9.96 -8.76 -7.52
CA PRO A 270 -10.83 -8.25 -8.56
C PRO A 270 -11.10 -6.75 -8.38
N TYR A 271 -10.04 -5.96 -8.24
CA TYR A 271 -10.07 -4.55 -7.88
C TYR A 271 -10.68 -3.69 -8.99
N GLN A 272 -11.36 -2.62 -8.61
CA GLN A 272 -11.96 -1.68 -9.55
C GLN A 272 -10.89 -0.96 -10.37
N ARG A 273 -11.02 -1.01 -11.69
CA ARG A 273 -10.06 -0.44 -12.65
C ARG A 273 -9.81 1.04 -12.41
N ASP A 274 -10.86 1.85 -12.28
CA ASP A 274 -10.75 3.30 -12.12
C ASP A 274 -9.99 3.71 -10.85
N GLU A 275 -10.10 2.91 -9.79
CA GLU A 275 -9.42 3.17 -8.52
C GLU A 275 -7.97 2.66 -8.51
N TYR A 276 -7.67 1.62 -9.30
CA TYR A 276 -6.38 0.93 -9.28
C TYR A 276 -5.60 1.01 -10.60
N ALA A 277 -6.00 1.85 -11.55
CA ALA A 277 -5.24 2.07 -12.78
C ALA A 277 -3.82 2.61 -12.53
N THR A 278 -3.65 3.42 -11.49
CA THR A 278 -2.33 4.02 -11.17
C THR A 278 -1.82 3.66 -9.77
N LYS A 279 -2.65 3.04 -8.94
CA LYS A 279 -2.36 2.75 -7.53
C LYS A 279 -1.94 1.30 -7.36
N MET A 280 -0.77 1.06 -6.78
CA MET A 280 -0.30 -0.29 -6.44
C MET A 280 -0.95 -0.81 -5.16
N SER A 281 -1.24 -2.10 -5.11
CA SER A 281 -1.70 -2.80 -3.91
C SER A 281 -0.54 -3.45 -3.18
N ALA A 282 -0.38 -3.15 -1.89
CA ALA A 282 0.58 -3.84 -1.04
C ALA A 282 0.29 -5.35 -0.95
N ILE A 283 -0.99 -5.74 -0.99
CA ILE A 283 -1.40 -7.15 -0.96
C ILE A 283 -0.87 -7.90 -2.19
N THR A 284 -0.82 -7.26 -3.37
CA THR A 284 -0.22 -7.88 -4.56
C THR A 284 1.27 -8.14 -4.34
N LEU A 285 1.98 -7.15 -3.79
CA LEU A 285 3.41 -7.29 -3.50
C LEU A 285 3.67 -8.38 -2.46
N ASP A 286 2.85 -8.44 -1.41
CA ASP A 286 2.94 -9.46 -0.37
C ASP A 286 2.57 -10.86 -0.93
N SER A 287 1.53 -10.96 -1.78
CA SER A 287 1.17 -12.23 -2.45
C SER A 287 2.34 -12.77 -3.28
N LEU A 288 2.90 -11.94 -4.16
CA LEU A 288 4.02 -12.35 -5.02
C LEU A 288 5.26 -12.69 -4.18
N SER A 289 5.53 -11.93 -3.12
CA SER A 289 6.66 -12.22 -2.20
C SER A 289 6.53 -13.57 -1.50
N ALA A 290 5.30 -14.04 -1.30
CA ALA A 290 4.99 -15.34 -0.70
C ALA A 290 4.91 -16.49 -1.72
N GLY A 291 5.16 -16.23 -3.01
CA GLY A 291 4.93 -17.21 -4.06
C GLY A 291 3.45 -17.52 -4.28
N CYS A 292 2.55 -16.58 -3.99
CA CYS A 292 1.10 -16.74 -4.15
C CYS A 292 0.66 -16.10 -5.47
N PRO A 293 0.23 -16.88 -6.48
CA PRO A 293 -0.28 -16.36 -7.74
C PRO A 293 -1.51 -15.49 -7.55
N VAL A 294 -1.70 -14.51 -8.45
CA VAL A 294 -2.74 -13.49 -8.32
C VAL A 294 -3.73 -13.55 -9.47
N VAL A 295 -5.03 -13.52 -9.18
CA VAL A 295 -6.09 -13.23 -10.14
C VAL A 295 -6.50 -11.77 -10.01
N THR A 296 -6.37 -10.98 -11.08
CA THR A 296 -6.67 -9.55 -11.08
C THR A 296 -7.38 -9.09 -12.34
N VAL A 297 -7.75 -7.81 -12.42
CA VAL A 297 -8.53 -7.22 -13.52
C VAL A 297 -7.63 -6.40 -14.44
N ALA A 298 -7.83 -6.52 -15.74
CA ALA A 298 -7.14 -5.76 -16.78
C ALA A 298 -7.26 -4.25 -16.57
N GLY A 299 -6.20 -3.50 -16.95
CA GLY A 299 -6.14 -2.05 -16.79
C GLY A 299 -5.87 -1.57 -15.37
N THR A 300 -5.47 -2.46 -14.46
CA THR A 300 -4.95 -2.11 -13.14
C THR A 300 -3.42 -2.21 -13.12
N SER A 301 -2.77 -1.46 -12.24
CA SER A 301 -1.30 -1.58 -12.04
C SER A 301 -0.87 -2.98 -11.59
N MET A 302 -1.77 -3.73 -10.95
CA MET A 302 -1.52 -5.12 -10.57
C MET A 302 -1.49 -6.03 -11.80
N ALA A 303 -2.36 -5.80 -12.80
CA ALA A 303 -2.38 -6.58 -14.03
C ALA A 303 -1.06 -6.43 -14.81
N GLU A 304 -0.50 -5.22 -14.86
CA GLU A 304 0.82 -4.99 -15.47
C GLU A 304 1.91 -5.80 -14.76
N LEU A 305 1.91 -5.78 -13.42
CA LEU A 305 2.89 -6.50 -12.62
C LEU A 305 2.76 -8.01 -12.75
N VAL A 306 1.52 -8.53 -12.66
CA VAL A 306 1.22 -9.97 -12.81
C VAL A 306 1.58 -10.46 -14.20
N GLY A 307 1.25 -9.70 -15.24
CA GLY A 307 1.58 -10.04 -16.64
C GLY A 307 3.08 -10.01 -16.93
N ARG A 308 3.82 -9.03 -16.38
CA ARG A 308 5.28 -8.92 -16.51
C ARG A 308 6.01 -10.20 -16.07
N PHE A 309 5.52 -10.86 -15.05
CA PHE A 309 6.16 -12.02 -14.44
C PHE A 309 5.46 -13.36 -14.75
N ASP A 310 4.37 -13.34 -15.49
CA ASP A 310 3.49 -14.52 -15.67
C ASP A 310 3.15 -15.18 -14.31
N ALA A 311 2.85 -14.32 -13.31
CA ALA A 311 2.69 -14.72 -11.91
C ALA A 311 1.21 -14.81 -11.49
N GLY A 312 0.32 -15.07 -12.43
CA GLY A 312 -1.12 -15.15 -12.20
C GLY A 312 -1.93 -14.99 -13.48
N MET A 313 -3.20 -14.68 -13.31
CA MET A 313 -4.16 -14.49 -14.41
C MET A 313 -4.79 -13.10 -14.37
N VAL A 314 -5.00 -12.53 -15.55
CA VAL A 314 -5.68 -11.25 -15.75
C VAL A 314 -7.01 -11.50 -16.44
N VAL A 315 -8.12 -11.05 -15.82
CA VAL A 315 -9.45 -11.13 -16.41
C VAL A 315 -9.88 -9.76 -16.90
N GLU A 316 -10.66 -9.70 -17.99
CA GLU A 316 -11.19 -8.43 -18.50
C GLU A 316 -12.25 -7.84 -17.58
N GLU A 317 -13.17 -8.68 -17.09
CA GLU A 317 -14.22 -8.30 -16.16
C GLU A 317 -14.26 -9.30 -14.99
N PRO A 318 -14.50 -8.85 -13.76
CA PRO A 318 -14.51 -9.73 -12.59
C PRO A 318 -15.83 -10.49 -12.43
N LYS A 319 -16.34 -11.10 -13.52
CA LYS A 319 -17.50 -11.98 -13.49
C LYS A 319 -17.14 -13.30 -12.79
N PRO A 320 -18.07 -13.93 -12.06
CA PRO A 320 -17.81 -15.17 -11.33
C PRO A 320 -17.18 -16.26 -12.18
N GLU A 321 -17.72 -16.48 -13.39
CA GLU A 321 -17.26 -17.52 -14.31
C GLU A 321 -15.85 -17.21 -14.87
N ALA A 322 -15.53 -15.92 -15.09
CA ALA A 322 -14.21 -15.51 -15.55
C ALA A 322 -13.16 -15.67 -14.44
N LEU A 323 -13.51 -15.25 -13.23
CA LEU A 323 -12.66 -15.45 -12.05
C LEU A 323 -12.43 -16.94 -11.78
N TRP A 324 -13.48 -17.75 -11.86
CA TRP A 324 -13.38 -19.19 -11.65
C TRP A 324 -12.49 -19.86 -12.69
N ARG A 325 -12.69 -19.61 -13.99
CA ARG A 325 -11.82 -20.14 -15.06
C ARG A 325 -10.36 -19.72 -14.88
N ALA A 326 -10.11 -18.50 -14.43
CA ALA A 326 -8.75 -18.07 -14.12
C ALA A 326 -8.16 -18.86 -12.95
N CYS A 327 -8.94 -19.13 -11.91
CA CYS A 327 -8.50 -19.99 -10.79
C CYS A 327 -8.23 -21.42 -11.25
N GLU A 328 -9.11 -22.02 -12.07
CA GLU A 328 -8.91 -23.37 -12.64
C GLU A 328 -7.61 -23.47 -13.44
N ALA A 329 -7.33 -22.47 -14.30
CA ALA A 329 -6.10 -22.41 -15.07
C ALA A 329 -4.86 -22.32 -14.17
N LEU A 330 -4.90 -21.53 -13.10
CA LEU A 330 -3.82 -21.45 -12.12
C LEU A 330 -3.64 -22.74 -11.34
N MET A 331 -4.73 -23.40 -10.94
CA MET A 331 -4.67 -24.69 -10.23
C MET A 331 -4.10 -25.81 -11.09
N ALA A 332 -4.41 -25.82 -12.39
CA ALA A 332 -3.93 -26.84 -13.33
C ALA A 332 -2.41 -26.86 -13.46
N ASP A 333 -1.75 -25.72 -13.27
CA ASP A 333 -0.28 -25.59 -13.33
C ASP A 333 0.25 -24.74 -12.17
N TYR A 334 -0.28 -25.01 -10.97
CA TYR A 334 0.02 -24.23 -9.78
C TYR A 334 1.52 -24.13 -9.46
N PRO A 335 2.33 -25.19 -9.57
CA PRO A 335 3.77 -25.11 -9.29
C PRO A 335 4.49 -24.08 -10.17
N ARG A 336 4.17 -24.00 -11.46
CA ARG A 336 4.77 -23.02 -12.38
C ARG A 336 4.42 -21.58 -11.98
N PHE A 337 3.14 -21.32 -11.72
CA PHE A 337 2.70 -19.97 -11.32
C PHE A 337 3.25 -19.57 -9.95
N GLN A 338 3.36 -20.52 -9.01
CA GLN A 338 3.99 -20.31 -7.72
C GLN A 338 5.47 -19.94 -7.85
N ASP A 339 6.23 -20.62 -8.70
CA ASP A 339 7.64 -20.32 -8.96
C ASP A 339 7.79 -18.95 -9.64
N ASN A 340 6.92 -18.62 -10.60
CA ASN A 340 6.87 -17.30 -11.23
C ASN A 340 6.56 -16.20 -10.20
N ALA A 341 5.62 -16.42 -9.30
CA ALA A 341 5.29 -15.48 -8.23
C ALA A 341 6.48 -15.29 -7.28
N ARG A 342 7.19 -16.35 -6.88
CA ARG A 342 8.42 -16.25 -6.05
C ARG A 342 9.48 -15.40 -6.74
N ARG A 343 9.80 -15.70 -7.99
CA ARG A 343 10.76 -14.92 -8.80
C ARG A 343 10.34 -13.44 -8.92
N ALA A 344 9.04 -13.19 -9.10
CA ALA A 344 8.50 -11.84 -9.08
C ALA A 344 8.74 -11.16 -7.73
N GLY A 345 8.46 -11.84 -6.62
CA GLY A 345 8.69 -11.33 -5.27
C GLY A 345 10.16 -10.99 -4.98
N GLU A 346 11.09 -11.87 -5.39
CA GLU A 346 12.53 -11.62 -5.29
C GLU A 346 12.95 -10.38 -6.09
N ARG A 347 12.48 -10.28 -7.33
CA ARG A 347 12.79 -9.14 -8.19
C ARG A 347 12.20 -7.83 -7.64
N ILE A 348 10.96 -7.87 -7.15
CA ILE A 348 10.30 -6.72 -6.53
C ILE A 348 11.08 -6.26 -5.29
N ARG A 349 11.57 -7.15 -4.43
CA ARG A 349 12.39 -6.77 -3.26
C ARG A 349 13.69 -6.07 -3.67
N GLN A 350 14.32 -6.51 -4.75
CA GLN A 350 15.53 -5.87 -5.28
C GLN A 350 15.25 -4.49 -5.88
N GLU A 351 14.17 -4.37 -6.66
CA GLU A 351 13.81 -3.13 -7.37
C GLU A 351 13.15 -2.09 -6.44
N ASN A 352 12.34 -2.53 -5.48
CA ASN A 352 11.54 -1.67 -4.60
C ASN A 352 12.26 -1.45 -3.27
N SER A 353 13.30 -0.64 -3.26
CA SER A 353 14.07 -0.35 -2.05
C SER A 353 14.03 1.13 -1.67
N TRP A 354 14.24 1.42 -0.39
CA TRP A 354 14.38 2.79 0.11
C TRP A 354 15.75 3.42 -0.19
N ALA A 355 16.68 2.68 -0.82
CA ALA A 355 18.04 3.14 -1.05
C ALA A 355 18.14 4.54 -1.70
N PRO A 356 17.34 4.90 -2.74
CA PRO A 356 17.40 6.23 -3.32
C PRO A 356 17.00 7.34 -2.34
N LEU A 357 15.98 7.11 -1.51
CA LEU A 357 15.57 8.07 -0.48
C LEU A 357 16.61 8.16 0.62
N ILE A 358 17.12 7.03 1.10
CA ILE A 358 18.15 7.01 2.16
C ILE A 358 19.43 7.71 1.71
N SER A 359 19.88 7.52 0.45
CA SER A 359 21.00 8.25 -0.11
C SER A 359 20.75 9.76 -0.07
N ALA A 360 19.60 10.21 -0.57
CA ALA A 360 19.24 11.62 -0.57
C ALA A 360 19.15 12.21 0.85
N LEU A 361 18.68 11.43 1.84
CA LEU A 361 18.60 11.87 3.24
C LEU A 361 19.98 11.97 3.92
N ARG A 362 21.01 11.27 3.44
CA ARG A 362 22.39 11.35 3.96
C ARG A 362 23.17 12.54 3.41
N GLU A 363 22.72 13.08 2.28
CA GLU A 363 23.35 14.23 1.63
C GLU A 363 22.82 15.58 2.18
N THR A 364 21.79 15.55 3.04
CA THR A 364 21.16 16.73 3.67
C THR A 364 21.61 16.92 5.12
#